data_5298583179d8adf4f3593da70f79dd1b
#
_entry.id   5298583179d8adf4f3593da70f79dd1b
#
_cell.length_a   1.000
_cell.length_b   1.000
_cell.length_c   1.000
_cell.angle_alpha   90.00
_cell.angle_beta   90.00
_cell.angle_gamma   90.00
#
_symmetry.space_group_name_H-M   'P 1'
#
loop_
_entity.id
_entity.type
_entity.pdbx_description
1 polymer ?
#
loop_
_entity_poly.entity_id
_entity_poly.type
_entity_poly.pdbx_seq_one_letter_code
_entity_poly.pdbx_strand_id
1 'polypeptide(L)'
;MINGIIGKKVGMTQLFAADGTVTPVTVIKAGPCVVVQKKTAGGKDGYDAVQVGLVEERPVRLKNVNKPMRGHFEKTGGGIPPTRILKEFRLAASDESTNVGDKILVDQFTDGDIVDVVGKSKGRGFAGTVKRHNFNRGPESHGSMNVRAPGSIGQSAYPSRVIKGMRSSGHMGDVRVTVKRLTVARVDAENNLLMIRGAVPGANGSVVVVKMAARQAKK
;
A
#
# COMPACT_ATOMS: atom_id res chain seq x y z
N MET A 1 1.41 3.78 20.25
CA MET A 1 1.23 2.44 19.62
C MET A 1 1.27 2.55 18.10
N ILE A 2 2.00 1.68 17.43
CA ILE A 2 2.10 1.67 15.98
C ILE A 2 0.78 1.18 15.39
N ASN A 3 0.16 1.99 14.54
CA ASN A 3 -1.17 1.74 14.01
C ASN A 3 -1.17 1.02 12.64
N GLY A 4 -0.13 0.25 12.32
CA GLY A 4 -0.06 -0.45 11.05
C GLY A 4 1.09 -1.43 10.91
N ILE A 5 1.04 -2.24 9.86
CA ILE A 5 2.00 -3.29 9.56
C ILE A 5 2.31 -3.35 8.06
N ILE A 6 3.49 -3.86 7.72
CA ILE A 6 3.86 -4.14 6.32
C ILE A 6 3.64 -5.63 6.06
N GLY A 7 3.06 -5.94 4.91
CA GLY A 7 2.85 -7.33 4.49
C GLY A 7 3.03 -7.54 3.00
N LYS A 8 2.92 -8.79 2.58
CA LYS A 8 2.90 -9.22 1.19
C LYS A 8 1.55 -9.83 0.85
N LYS A 9 0.95 -9.40 -0.25
CA LYS A 9 -0.27 -10.00 -0.77
C LYS A 9 0.03 -11.41 -1.27
N VAL A 10 -0.62 -12.41 -0.66
CA VAL A 10 -0.49 -13.80 -1.07
C VAL A 10 -1.43 -14.10 -2.24
N GLY A 11 -2.72 -13.79 -2.08
CA GLY A 11 -3.74 -14.07 -3.07
C GLY A 11 -5.14 -13.71 -2.56
N MET A 12 -6.14 -14.22 -3.24
CA MET A 12 -7.53 -14.11 -2.81
C MET A 12 -8.15 -15.50 -2.65
N THR A 13 -9.00 -15.62 -1.67
CA THR A 13 -9.81 -16.82 -1.39
C THR A 13 -11.17 -16.41 -0.87
N GLN A 14 -11.96 -17.37 -0.44
CA GLN A 14 -13.26 -17.14 0.17
C GLN A 14 -13.37 -17.84 1.53
N LEU A 15 -14.07 -17.20 2.44
CA LEU A 15 -14.43 -17.78 3.73
C LEU A 15 -15.92 -18.08 3.73
N PHE A 16 -16.27 -19.22 4.31
CA PHE A 16 -17.65 -19.63 4.50
C PHE A 16 -18.02 -19.37 5.96
N ALA A 17 -19.08 -18.61 6.17
CA ALA A 17 -19.67 -18.44 7.49
C ALA A 17 -20.59 -19.60 7.84
N ALA A 18 -20.94 -19.76 9.11
CA ALA A 18 -21.80 -20.83 9.60
C ALA A 18 -23.21 -20.82 8.98
N ASP A 19 -23.66 -19.63 8.54
CA ASP A 19 -24.93 -19.42 7.83
C ASP A 19 -24.87 -19.72 6.32
N GLY A 20 -23.72 -20.22 5.83
CA GLY A 20 -23.49 -20.48 4.41
C GLY A 20 -23.09 -19.25 3.58
N THR A 21 -23.02 -18.08 4.18
CA THR A 21 -22.62 -16.84 3.47
C THR A 21 -21.15 -16.92 3.04
N VAL A 22 -20.90 -16.62 1.76
CA VAL A 22 -19.55 -16.60 1.19
C VAL A 22 -18.97 -15.20 1.26
N THR A 23 -17.84 -15.04 1.93
CA THR A 23 -17.12 -13.76 2.03
C THR A 23 -15.81 -13.84 1.25
N PRO A 24 -15.65 -13.05 0.16
CA PRO A 24 -14.39 -12.98 -0.56
C PRO A 24 -13.35 -12.24 0.27
N VAL A 25 -12.16 -12.82 0.41
CA VAL A 25 -11.07 -12.24 1.20
C VAL A 25 -9.76 -12.23 0.43
N THR A 26 -8.96 -11.22 0.71
CA THR A 26 -7.55 -11.19 0.31
C THR A 26 -6.69 -11.62 1.48
N VAL A 27 -5.81 -12.58 1.25
CA VAL A 27 -4.84 -13.06 2.23
C VAL A 27 -3.55 -12.25 2.10
N ILE A 28 -3.12 -11.69 3.21
CA ILE A 28 -1.88 -10.91 3.33
C ILE A 28 -1.00 -11.59 4.37
N LYS A 29 0.24 -11.92 4.02
CA LYS A 29 1.27 -12.28 4.99
C LYS A 29 1.80 -10.99 5.63
N ALA A 30 1.33 -10.70 6.83
CA ALA A 30 1.56 -9.44 7.54
C ALA A 30 2.65 -9.62 8.60
N GLY A 31 3.86 -9.18 8.29
CA GLY A 31 5.02 -9.32 9.17
C GLY A 31 5.73 -10.68 9.05
N PRO A 32 6.63 -11.04 10.00
CA PRO A 32 7.04 -10.18 11.12
C PRO A 32 7.74 -8.91 10.65
N CYS A 33 7.49 -7.80 11.35
CA CYS A 33 8.17 -6.54 11.11
C CYS A 33 9.00 -6.17 12.32
N VAL A 34 10.06 -5.36 12.12
CA VAL A 34 10.95 -4.91 13.20
C VAL A 34 11.07 -3.39 13.14
N VAL A 35 11.06 -2.75 14.30
CA VAL A 35 11.32 -1.32 14.44
C VAL A 35 12.79 -1.04 14.20
N VAL A 36 13.08 -0.28 13.14
CA VAL A 36 14.45 0.05 12.73
C VAL A 36 14.90 1.37 13.33
N GLN A 37 14.02 2.38 13.34
CA GLN A 37 14.37 3.71 13.85
C GLN A 37 13.15 4.36 14.50
N LYS A 38 13.38 5.08 15.59
CA LYS A 38 12.39 5.95 16.23
C LYS A 38 12.78 7.41 15.95
N LYS A 39 11.84 8.20 15.49
CA LYS A 39 11.96 9.63 15.26
C LYS A 39 11.11 10.37 16.28
N THR A 40 11.63 11.44 16.82
CA THR A 40 10.97 12.28 17.84
C THR A 40 10.85 13.71 17.36
N ALA A 41 9.79 14.40 17.76
CA ALA A 41 9.54 15.79 17.40
C ALA A 41 10.65 16.75 17.89
N GLY A 42 11.28 16.44 19.01
CA GLY A 42 12.44 17.19 19.52
C GLY A 42 13.76 16.87 18.83
N GLY A 43 13.79 15.89 17.92
CA GLY A 43 14.99 15.48 17.19
C GLY A 43 15.18 16.24 15.87
N LYS A 44 16.19 15.82 15.08
CA LYS A 44 16.50 16.42 13.77
C LYS A 44 15.36 16.35 12.76
N ASP A 45 14.48 15.35 12.88
CA ASP A 45 13.38 15.11 11.94
C ASP A 45 12.16 16.01 12.20
N GLY A 46 11.96 16.53 13.42
CA GLY A 46 10.88 17.45 13.75
C GLY A 46 9.47 16.85 13.80
N TYR A 47 9.34 15.51 13.84
CA TYR A 47 8.05 14.81 13.96
C TYR A 47 8.20 13.44 14.61
N ASP A 48 7.11 12.96 15.22
CA ASP A 48 7.06 11.63 15.83
C ASP A 48 6.69 10.57 14.81
N ALA A 49 7.58 9.60 14.63
CA ALA A 49 7.36 8.46 13.73
C ALA A 49 8.23 7.26 14.09
N VAL A 50 7.82 6.10 13.64
CA VAL A 50 8.60 4.87 13.74
C VAL A 50 8.84 4.31 12.35
N GLN A 51 10.10 4.05 12.04
CA GLN A 51 10.49 3.35 10.82
C GLN A 51 10.48 1.85 11.08
N VAL A 52 9.72 1.13 10.27
CA VAL A 52 9.50 -0.30 10.39
C VAL A 52 10.03 -1.01 9.16
N GLY A 53 10.74 -2.11 9.37
CA GLY A 53 11.26 -2.98 8.32
C GLY A 53 10.52 -4.31 8.27
N LEU A 54 10.17 -4.79 7.07
CA LEU A 54 9.59 -6.12 6.87
C LEU A 54 10.70 -7.16 6.86
N VAL A 55 10.66 -8.11 7.78
CA VAL A 55 11.58 -9.25 7.80
C VAL A 55 11.09 -10.29 6.79
N GLU A 56 11.90 -10.53 5.78
CA GLU A 56 11.59 -11.53 4.75
C GLU A 56 12.10 -12.91 5.17
N GLU A 57 11.45 -13.99 4.73
CA GLU A 57 11.88 -15.38 4.96
C GLU A 57 13.31 -15.64 4.46
N ARG A 58 13.68 -14.97 3.38
CA ARG A 58 15.04 -14.98 2.87
C ARG A 58 15.73 -13.66 3.23
N PRO A 59 16.52 -13.62 4.31
CA PRO A 59 17.16 -12.39 4.74
C PRO A 59 18.10 -11.86 3.66
N VAL A 60 18.23 -10.56 3.61
CA VAL A 60 19.14 -9.90 2.68
C VAL A 60 20.57 -10.22 3.09
N ARG A 61 21.37 -10.78 2.16
CA ARG A 61 22.79 -11.03 2.43
C ARG A 61 23.51 -9.69 2.60
N LEU A 62 24.30 -9.53 3.66
CA LEU A 62 25.03 -8.29 3.99
C LEU A 62 25.88 -7.79 2.83
N LYS A 63 26.49 -8.69 2.03
CA LYS A 63 27.27 -8.31 0.85
C LYS A 63 26.46 -7.56 -0.22
N ASN A 64 25.14 -7.73 -0.24
CA ASN A 64 24.26 -7.09 -1.21
C ASN A 64 23.66 -5.78 -0.67
N VAL A 65 24.05 -5.37 0.54
CA VAL A 65 23.57 -4.12 1.16
C VAL A 65 24.61 -3.04 0.93
N ASN A 66 24.19 -1.90 0.40
CA ASN A 66 25.05 -0.74 0.17
C ASN A 66 25.60 -0.19 1.49
N LYS A 67 26.82 0.39 1.46
CA LYS A 67 27.47 0.98 2.65
C LYS A 67 26.57 1.94 3.44
N PRO A 68 25.83 2.89 2.81
CA PRO A 68 24.93 3.79 3.55
C PRO A 68 23.83 3.03 4.31
N MET A 69 23.24 2.00 3.67
CA MET A 69 22.20 1.19 4.31
C MET A 69 22.78 0.30 5.43
N ARG A 70 24.00 -0.21 5.28
CA ARG A 70 24.67 -0.90 6.38
C ARG A 70 24.82 0.02 7.59
N GLY A 71 25.40 1.21 7.39
CA GLY A 71 25.54 2.19 8.46
C GLY A 71 24.21 2.60 9.10
N HIS A 72 23.12 2.62 8.31
CA HIS A 72 21.77 2.87 8.85
C HIS A 72 21.34 1.77 9.83
N PHE A 73 21.49 0.49 9.46
CA PHE A 73 21.14 -0.63 10.34
C PHE A 73 22.12 -0.82 11.51
N GLU A 74 23.40 -0.54 11.33
CA GLU A 74 24.42 -0.61 12.37
C GLU A 74 24.21 0.47 13.45
N LYS A 75 23.84 1.70 13.01
CA LYS A 75 23.59 2.83 13.92
C LYS A 75 22.39 2.57 14.87
N THR A 76 21.49 1.69 14.50
CA THR A 76 20.30 1.34 15.29
C THR A 76 20.56 0.31 16.40
N GLY A 77 21.81 -0.06 16.66
CA GLY A 77 22.17 -0.93 17.79
C GLY A 77 22.59 -2.37 17.42
N GLY A 78 22.87 -2.63 16.15
CA GLY A 78 23.64 -3.82 15.73
C GLY A 78 22.95 -5.20 15.72
N GLY A 79 21.66 -5.28 16.09
CA GLY A 79 20.93 -6.58 16.13
C GLY A 79 19.82 -6.72 15.08
N ILE A 80 19.59 -5.69 14.27
CA ILE A 80 18.45 -5.68 13.33
C ILE A 80 18.93 -6.19 11.96
N PRO A 81 18.31 -7.25 11.43
CA PRO A 81 18.66 -7.74 10.09
C PRO A 81 18.32 -6.69 9.04
N PRO A 82 19.16 -6.47 8.02
CA PRO A 82 18.87 -5.54 6.96
C PRO A 82 17.62 -5.96 6.19
N THR A 83 16.67 -5.05 6.07
CA THR A 83 15.40 -5.26 5.38
C THR A 83 15.35 -4.47 4.10
N ARG A 84 14.74 -5.03 3.04
CA ARG A 84 14.57 -4.33 1.74
C ARG A 84 13.50 -3.28 1.77
N ILE A 85 12.49 -3.49 2.63
CA ILE A 85 11.27 -2.69 2.66
C ILE A 85 11.22 -1.97 3.98
N LEU A 86 11.37 -0.66 3.92
CA LEU A 86 11.24 0.25 5.06
C LEU A 86 10.04 1.17 4.83
N LYS A 87 9.22 1.36 5.85
CA LYS A 87 8.11 2.31 5.85
C LYS A 87 8.02 3.01 7.19
N GLU A 88 7.65 4.28 7.14
CA GLU A 88 7.41 5.08 8.33
C GLU A 88 5.93 5.13 8.65
N PHE A 89 5.65 4.97 9.93
CA PHE A 89 4.33 5.17 10.52
C PHE A 89 4.42 6.37 11.45
N ARG A 90 3.66 7.41 11.15
CA ARG A 90 3.54 8.57 12.04
C ARG A 90 2.74 8.18 13.27
N LEU A 91 3.22 8.61 14.42
CA LEU A 91 2.54 8.45 15.69
C LEU A 91 1.67 9.68 15.95
N ALA A 92 0.53 9.48 16.61
CA ALA A 92 -0.37 10.57 16.99
C ALA A 92 0.15 11.39 18.18
N ALA A 93 0.97 10.74 19.00
CA ALA A 93 1.68 11.34 20.14
C ALA A 93 3.03 10.63 20.30
N SER A 94 3.94 11.22 21.06
CA SER A 94 5.21 10.57 21.43
C SER A 94 4.91 9.24 22.14
N ASP A 95 5.23 8.14 21.49
CA ASP A 95 5.03 6.79 22.02
C ASP A 95 6.32 6.33 22.67
N GLU A 96 6.37 6.35 24.01
CA GLU A 96 7.54 5.93 24.78
C GLU A 96 7.66 4.40 24.87
N SER A 97 6.56 3.69 24.65
CA SER A 97 6.51 2.23 24.78
C SER A 97 7.21 1.48 23.64
N THR A 98 7.37 2.11 22.48
CA THR A 98 7.99 1.46 21.29
C THR A 98 9.49 1.71 21.26
N ASN A 99 10.27 0.66 21.27
CA ASN A 99 11.73 0.70 21.20
C ASN A 99 12.27 0.17 19.86
N VAL A 100 13.49 0.60 19.53
CA VAL A 100 14.21 0.06 18.38
C VAL A 100 14.54 -1.42 18.62
N GLY A 101 14.24 -2.29 17.64
CA GLY A 101 14.37 -3.74 17.76
C GLY A 101 13.07 -4.47 18.10
N ASP A 102 12.03 -3.77 18.53
CA ASP A 102 10.74 -4.39 18.84
C ASP A 102 10.14 -5.05 17.60
N LYS A 103 9.53 -6.21 17.82
CA LYS A 103 8.82 -6.95 16.77
C LYS A 103 7.35 -6.53 16.72
N ILE A 104 6.88 -6.28 15.51
CA ILE A 104 5.48 -5.98 15.24
C ILE A 104 4.90 -7.19 14.52
N LEU A 105 3.92 -7.82 15.12
CA LEU A 105 3.22 -8.99 14.60
C LEU A 105 1.78 -8.65 14.21
N VAL A 106 1.09 -9.63 13.66
CA VAL A 106 -0.30 -9.49 13.22
C VAL A 106 -1.28 -9.34 14.38
N ASP A 107 -0.87 -9.71 15.60
CA ASP A 107 -1.69 -9.74 16.83
C ASP A 107 -2.26 -8.37 17.23
N GLN A 108 -1.69 -7.28 16.68
CA GLN A 108 -2.24 -5.94 16.87
C GLN A 108 -3.62 -5.73 16.21
N PHE A 109 -4.04 -6.64 15.33
CA PHE A 109 -5.35 -6.60 14.67
C PHE A 109 -6.27 -7.66 15.24
N THR A 110 -7.56 -7.33 15.32
CA THR A 110 -8.62 -8.25 15.73
C THR A 110 -9.63 -8.44 14.62
N ASP A 111 -10.36 -9.55 14.68
CA ASP A 111 -11.45 -9.82 13.75
C ASP A 111 -12.52 -8.72 13.86
N GLY A 112 -12.96 -8.20 12.71
CA GLY A 112 -13.90 -7.10 12.63
C GLY A 112 -13.29 -5.69 12.58
N ASP A 113 -11.99 -5.54 12.81
CA ASP A 113 -11.31 -4.25 12.71
C ASP A 113 -11.44 -3.63 11.31
N ILE A 114 -11.51 -2.30 11.27
CA ILE A 114 -11.53 -1.55 10.03
C ILE A 114 -10.14 -1.04 9.72
N VAL A 115 -9.65 -1.39 8.53
CA VAL A 115 -8.29 -1.07 8.08
C VAL A 115 -8.27 -0.36 6.74
N ASP A 116 -7.24 0.45 6.53
CA ASP A 116 -6.90 1.06 5.26
C ASP A 116 -5.68 0.33 4.68
N VAL A 117 -5.78 -0.10 3.43
CA VAL A 117 -4.69 -0.82 2.77
C VAL A 117 -4.09 0.01 1.66
N VAL A 118 -2.80 0.29 1.78
CA VAL A 118 -2.01 1.03 0.81
C VAL A 118 -1.14 0.05 0.03
N GLY A 119 -1.23 0.10 -1.29
CA GLY A 119 -0.40 -0.72 -2.17
C GLY A 119 -0.10 -0.01 -3.48
N LYS A 120 0.71 -0.65 -4.32
CA LYS A 120 1.02 -0.20 -5.66
C LYS A 120 0.13 -0.96 -6.65
N SER A 121 -0.65 -0.26 -7.44
CA SER A 121 -1.56 -0.88 -8.41
C SER A 121 -0.79 -1.59 -9.53
N LYS A 122 -1.41 -2.57 -10.18
CA LYS A 122 -0.82 -3.22 -11.35
C LYS A 122 -0.56 -2.20 -12.46
N GLY A 123 0.63 -2.20 -13.05
CA GLY A 123 0.97 -1.37 -14.20
C GLY A 123 0.17 -1.78 -15.44
N ARG A 124 -0.22 -0.82 -16.25
CA ARG A 124 -0.94 -1.02 -17.52
C ARG A 124 -0.22 -0.36 -18.70
N GLY A 125 1.00 0.12 -18.47
CA GLY A 125 1.81 0.79 -19.46
C GLY A 125 1.22 2.13 -19.92
N PHE A 126 1.55 2.54 -21.14
CA PHE A 126 0.96 3.70 -21.79
C PHE A 126 -0.45 3.35 -22.26
N ALA A 127 -1.45 4.10 -21.85
CA ALA A 127 -2.85 3.86 -22.17
C ALA A 127 -3.48 5.08 -22.86
N GLY A 128 -4.30 4.80 -23.87
CA GLY A 128 -5.10 5.83 -24.54
C GLY A 128 -6.26 6.33 -23.68
N THR A 129 -6.90 7.38 -24.15
CA THR A 129 -8.00 8.09 -23.43
C THR A 129 -9.20 7.18 -23.15
N VAL A 130 -9.53 6.27 -24.05
CA VAL A 130 -10.62 5.31 -23.86
C VAL A 130 -10.37 4.42 -22.66
N LYS A 131 -9.16 3.84 -22.51
CA LYS A 131 -8.81 2.95 -21.39
C LYS A 131 -8.53 3.72 -20.11
N ARG A 132 -7.84 4.87 -20.21
CA ARG A 132 -7.36 5.61 -19.05
C ARG A 132 -8.43 6.47 -18.39
N HIS A 133 -9.33 7.04 -19.19
CA HIS A 133 -10.33 8.02 -18.74
C HIS A 133 -11.77 7.66 -19.10
N ASN A 134 -12.00 6.46 -19.65
CA ASN A 134 -13.32 5.98 -20.05
C ASN A 134 -14.02 6.89 -21.07
N PHE A 135 -13.25 7.41 -22.03
CA PHE A 135 -13.83 8.19 -23.14
C PHE A 135 -14.66 7.27 -24.04
N ASN A 136 -15.77 7.80 -24.53
CA ASN A 136 -16.56 7.12 -25.55
C ASN A 136 -15.79 7.01 -26.84
N ARG A 137 -16.03 5.94 -27.60
CA ARG A 137 -15.55 5.79 -28.96
C ARG A 137 -16.49 6.53 -29.91
N GLY A 138 -15.96 7.04 -31.00
CA GLY A 138 -16.77 7.54 -32.10
C GLY A 138 -17.43 6.42 -32.89
N PRO A 139 -18.32 6.77 -33.86
CA PRO A 139 -18.94 5.79 -34.75
C PRO A 139 -17.88 4.99 -35.53
N GLU A 140 -18.13 3.70 -35.73
CA GLU A 140 -17.24 2.82 -36.52
C GLU A 140 -17.69 2.71 -38.02
N SER A 141 -18.83 3.31 -38.35
CA SER A 141 -19.43 3.33 -39.66
C SER A 141 -19.82 4.75 -40.09
N HIS A 142 -20.55 4.87 -41.20
CA HIS A 142 -20.99 6.17 -41.76
C HIS A 142 -19.84 7.14 -42.11
N GLY A 143 -18.66 6.61 -42.51
CA GLY A 143 -17.52 7.42 -42.93
C GLY A 143 -16.78 8.13 -41.81
N SER A 144 -17.02 7.75 -40.54
CA SER A 144 -16.30 8.35 -39.40
C SER A 144 -14.81 8.00 -39.45
N MET A 145 -13.94 9.03 -39.38
CA MET A 145 -12.50 8.87 -39.27
C MET A 145 -12.03 8.99 -37.79
N ASN A 146 -12.93 9.30 -36.87
CA ASN A 146 -12.59 9.58 -35.47
C ASN A 146 -13.11 8.50 -34.53
N VAL A 147 -12.66 7.26 -34.72
CA VAL A 147 -13.14 6.10 -33.93
C VAL A 147 -12.59 6.10 -32.51
N ARG A 148 -11.28 6.30 -32.33
CA ARG A 148 -10.60 6.19 -31.03
C ARG A 148 -9.82 7.43 -30.62
N ALA A 149 -9.86 8.47 -31.43
CA ALA A 149 -9.18 9.72 -31.14
C ALA A 149 -9.85 10.47 -29.97
N PRO A 150 -9.10 11.25 -29.20
CA PRO A 150 -9.64 11.97 -28.03
C PRO A 150 -10.63 13.09 -28.38
N GLY A 151 -10.67 13.54 -29.64
CA GLY A 151 -11.44 14.71 -30.07
C GLY A 151 -10.71 16.02 -29.77
N SER A 152 -11.46 17.10 -29.57
CA SER A 152 -10.88 18.42 -29.27
C SER A 152 -10.07 18.41 -27.99
N ILE A 153 -8.90 19.05 -28.04
CA ILE A 153 -8.00 19.21 -26.90
C ILE A 153 -8.04 20.61 -26.27
N GLY A 154 -8.86 21.51 -26.81
CA GLY A 154 -9.02 22.86 -26.27
C GLY A 154 -9.69 23.81 -27.24
N GLN A 155 -9.80 25.06 -26.82
CA GLN A 155 -10.30 26.18 -27.62
C GLN A 155 -9.24 26.68 -28.57
N SER A 156 -9.64 27.37 -29.65
CA SER A 156 -8.76 27.84 -30.71
C SER A 156 -7.79 28.96 -30.25
N ALA A 157 -8.05 30.22 -30.63
CA ALA A 157 -7.14 31.34 -30.43
C ALA A 157 -6.94 31.76 -28.95
N TYR A 158 -7.91 31.51 -28.11
CA TYR A 158 -7.83 31.76 -26.66
C TYR A 158 -8.26 30.51 -25.88
N PRO A 159 -7.44 30.01 -24.94
CA PRO A 159 -6.18 30.52 -24.39
C PRO A 159 -4.92 30.11 -25.18
N SER A 160 -5.00 29.64 -26.41
CA SER A 160 -3.90 29.22 -27.29
C SER A 160 -2.96 28.15 -26.70
N ARG A 161 -3.46 27.33 -25.78
CA ARG A 161 -2.72 26.27 -25.12
C ARG A 161 -3.64 25.17 -24.64
N VAL A 162 -3.10 23.96 -24.46
CA VAL A 162 -3.79 22.90 -23.75
C VAL A 162 -3.71 23.16 -22.26
N ILE A 163 -4.87 23.15 -21.58
CA ILE A 163 -4.96 23.46 -20.15
C ILE A 163 -4.37 22.31 -19.34
N LYS A 164 -3.67 22.63 -18.25
CA LYS A 164 -3.11 21.64 -17.31
C LYS A 164 -4.24 20.78 -16.73
N GLY A 165 -3.99 19.47 -16.61
CA GLY A 165 -4.98 18.53 -16.09
C GLY A 165 -5.94 17.98 -17.14
N MET A 166 -5.80 18.35 -18.41
CA MET A 166 -6.58 17.76 -19.50
C MET A 166 -6.41 16.22 -19.52
N ARG A 167 -7.54 15.53 -19.67
CA ARG A 167 -7.57 14.06 -19.72
C ARG A 167 -6.99 13.56 -21.03
N SER A 168 -5.71 13.19 -21.01
CA SER A 168 -4.97 12.73 -22.18
C SER A 168 -4.42 11.32 -21.98
N SER A 169 -3.94 10.71 -23.04
CA SER A 169 -3.18 9.45 -23.00
C SER A 169 -1.95 9.59 -22.11
N GLY A 170 -1.47 8.49 -21.54
CA GLY A 170 -0.28 8.48 -20.70
C GLY A 170 -0.16 7.21 -19.87
N HIS A 171 0.81 7.20 -18.98
CA HIS A 171 1.06 6.06 -18.09
C HIS A 171 -0.17 5.78 -17.21
N MET A 172 -0.55 4.51 -17.12
CA MET A 172 -1.67 4.04 -16.31
C MET A 172 -1.23 2.89 -15.41
N GLY A 173 -1.73 2.90 -14.18
CA GLY A 173 -1.33 1.91 -13.17
C GLY A 173 0.05 2.20 -12.61
N ASP A 174 0.59 1.22 -11.84
CA ASP A 174 1.90 1.32 -11.17
C ASP A 174 1.99 2.55 -10.23
N VAL A 175 0.86 2.98 -9.70
CA VAL A 175 0.72 4.11 -8.78
C VAL A 175 0.32 3.65 -7.38
N ARG A 176 0.67 4.45 -6.38
CA ARG A 176 0.23 4.23 -5.00
C ARG A 176 -1.27 4.46 -4.90
N VAL A 177 -2.00 3.44 -4.43
CA VAL A 177 -3.44 3.47 -4.22
C VAL A 177 -3.74 3.07 -2.78
N THR A 178 -4.70 3.74 -2.16
CA THR A 178 -5.21 3.39 -0.84
C THR A 178 -6.66 2.94 -0.97
N VAL A 179 -6.95 1.72 -0.58
CA VAL A 179 -8.32 1.24 -0.39
C VAL A 179 -8.65 1.41 1.08
N LYS A 180 -9.68 2.22 1.34
CA LYS A 180 -10.06 2.61 2.69
C LYS A 180 -11.19 1.73 3.23
N ARG A 181 -11.23 1.60 4.56
CA ARG A 181 -12.33 0.99 5.31
C ARG A 181 -12.65 -0.45 4.90
N LEU A 182 -11.63 -1.25 4.75
CA LEU A 182 -11.80 -2.70 4.60
C LEU A 182 -11.91 -3.35 5.99
N THR A 183 -12.73 -4.40 6.08
CA THR A 183 -12.92 -5.14 7.34
C THR A 183 -11.95 -6.32 7.39
N VAL A 184 -11.30 -6.52 8.52
CA VAL A 184 -10.55 -7.74 8.83
C VAL A 184 -11.55 -8.87 9.06
N ALA A 185 -11.48 -9.91 8.24
CA ALA A 185 -12.39 -11.05 8.32
C ALA A 185 -11.87 -12.11 9.31
N ARG A 186 -10.55 -12.32 9.34
CA ARG A 186 -9.89 -13.27 10.24
C ARG A 186 -8.41 -12.95 10.38
N VAL A 187 -7.89 -13.15 11.58
CA VAL A 187 -6.47 -13.05 11.91
C VAL A 187 -5.94 -14.45 12.26
N ASP A 188 -4.82 -14.84 11.66
CA ASP A 188 -4.09 -16.07 12.00
C ASP A 188 -2.72 -15.65 12.51
N ALA A 189 -2.55 -15.65 13.82
CA ALA A 189 -1.34 -15.24 14.49
C ALA A 189 -0.19 -16.22 14.28
N GLU A 190 -0.48 -17.53 14.21
CA GLU A 190 0.56 -18.57 14.07
C GLU A 190 1.31 -18.45 12.74
N ASN A 191 0.58 -18.19 11.66
CA ASN A 191 1.12 -18.07 10.31
C ASN A 191 1.39 -16.62 9.88
N ASN A 192 1.12 -15.63 10.73
CA ASN A 192 1.18 -14.20 10.42
C ASN A 192 0.32 -13.83 9.20
N LEU A 193 -0.90 -14.40 9.10
CA LEU A 193 -1.82 -14.13 8.02
C LEU A 193 -2.95 -13.20 8.47
N LEU A 194 -3.20 -12.20 7.65
CA LEU A 194 -4.31 -11.27 7.81
C LEU A 194 -5.26 -11.43 6.62
N MET A 195 -6.49 -11.83 6.89
CA MET A 195 -7.53 -12.00 5.87
C MET A 195 -8.44 -10.79 5.87
N ILE A 196 -8.40 -10.00 4.79
CA ILE A 196 -9.17 -8.76 4.66
C ILE A 196 -10.29 -8.97 3.64
N ARG A 197 -11.51 -8.60 4.01
CA ARG A 197 -12.68 -8.68 3.13
C ARG A 197 -12.51 -7.78 1.92
N GLY A 198 -12.61 -8.36 0.72
CA GLY A 198 -12.58 -7.65 -0.54
C GLY A 198 -11.21 -7.60 -1.22
N ALA A 199 -11.06 -6.69 -2.16
CA ALA A 199 -9.88 -6.58 -3.00
C ALA A 199 -8.83 -5.62 -2.43
N VAL A 200 -7.56 -6.00 -2.56
CA VAL A 200 -6.39 -5.21 -2.13
C VAL A 200 -5.56 -4.86 -3.37
N PRO A 201 -5.02 -3.63 -3.46
CA PRO A 201 -4.25 -3.21 -4.63
C PRO A 201 -2.96 -4.03 -4.82
N GLY A 202 -2.55 -4.17 -6.06
CA GLY A 202 -1.31 -4.83 -6.45
C GLY A 202 -1.48 -6.26 -6.95
N ALA A 203 -0.40 -6.82 -7.46
CA ALA A 203 -0.29 -8.22 -7.86
C ALA A 203 -0.04 -9.13 -6.64
N ASN A 204 -0.19 -10.44 -6.80
CA ASN A 204 0.27 -11.39 -5.79
C ASN A 204 1.79 -11.24 -5.62
N GLY A 205 2.28 -11.32 -4.39
CA GLY A 205 3.66 -11.04 -4.03
C GLY A 205 4.00 -9.56 -3.84
N SER A 206 3.09 -8.63 -4.19
CA SER A 206 3.34 -7.21 -3.98
C SER A 206 3.28 -6.83 -2.49
N VAL A 207 4.06 -5.79 -2.16
CA VAL A 207 4.09 -5.21 -0.81
C VAL A 207 2.88 -4.33 -0.61
N VAL A 208 2.24 -4.50 0.53
CA VAL A 208 1.13 -3.69 1.00
C VAL A 208 1.40 -3.19 2.42
N VAL A 209 0.84 -2.04 2.74
CA VAL A 209 0.87 -1.48 4.09
C VAL A 209 -0.55 -1.45 4.60
N VAL A 210 -0.79 -2.13 5.69
CA VAL A 210 -2.09 -2.16 6.36
C VAL A 210 -2.02 -1.19 7.54
N LYS A 211 -3.00 -0.32 7.67
CA LYS A 211 -3.11 0.66 8.76
C LYS A 211 -4.50 0.56 9.38
N MET A 212 -4.58 0.73 10.68
CA MET A 212 -5.87 0.97 11.33
C MET A 212 -6.54 2.20 10.71
N ALA A 213 -7.81 2.12 10.40
CA ALA A 213 -8.56 3.26 9.90
C ALA A 213 -8.65 4.35 10.99
N ALA A 214 -8.50 5.62 10.58
CA ALA A 214 -8.56 6.76 11.50
C ALA A 214 -9.90 6.86 12.24
N ARG A 215 -10.96 6.29 11.68
CA ARG A 215 -12.30 6.24 12.26
C ARG A 215 -12.77 4.79 12.26
N GLN A 216 -12.60 4.10 13.36
CA GLN A 216 -13.25 2.81 13.57
C GLN A 216 -14.76 3.02 13.62
N ALA A 217 -15.55 2.10 13.05
CA ALA A 217 -16.98 2.13 13.28
C ALA A 217 -17.22 2.03 14.79
N LYS A 218 -18.00 2.95 15.34
CA LYS A 218 -18.47 2.79 16.72
C LYS A 218 -19.17 1.43 16.80
N LYS A 219 -18.67 0.54 17.63
CA LYS A 219 -19.37 -0.67 18.02
C LYS A 219 -20.64 -0.31 18.76
#